data_21635e39855068f2624c3552ccb2d0ec
#
_entry.id   21635e39855068f2624c3552ccb2d0ec
#
_cell.length_a   1.000
_cell.length_b   1.000
_cell.length_c   1.000
_cell.angle_alpha   90.00
_cell.angle_beta   90.00
_cell.angle_gamma   90.00
#
_symmetry.space_group_name_H-M   'P 1'
#
loop_
_entity.id
_entity.type
_entity.pdbx_description
1 polymer ?
#
loop_
_entity_poly.entity_id
_entity_poly.type
_entity_poly.pdbx_seq_one_letter_code
_entity_poly.pdbx_strand_id
1 'polypeptide(L)'
;MKGMIRAIAILCLLALLPVTVFADDSYSMKQDGFSTSYSYIYDYWGDVQEAPNPYRVSTVIDSMTIGLDKLDGKRMSRPQSLFVHEKDLYVADTFNNRILQLRYDGVEFELIRVISEVKGAEPATFNNPYDIAVDADENIYVADYFNYRVVMMDKDLNFIKEFTKPTDSTYDQGLDFLPKKIAVDVAGRVYVLGANINKGFIKYEADTTFTGYIGANQVSVNMAQYIWKRYFQTKEQRAASQSFAPTEY
;
A
#
# COMPACT_ATOMS: atom_id res chain seq x y z
N MET A 1 36.88 -46.99 -48.46
CA MET A 1 37.53 -46.05 -47.52
C MET A 1 37.33 -44.57 -47.83
N LYS A 2 37.53 -44.09 -49.05
CA LYS A 2 37.37 -42.65 -49.37
C LYS A 2 35.94 -42.09 -49.17
N GLY A 3 34.88 -42.90 -49.39
CA GLY A 3 33.49 -42.48 -49.19
C GLY A 3 33.08 -42.33 -47.69
N MET A 4 33.59 -43.21 -46.85
CA MET A 4 33.29 -43.20 -45.43
C MET A 4 33.97 -42.05 -44.72
N ILE A 5 35.18 -41.66 -45.13
CA ILE A 5 35.87 -40.49 -44.57
C ILE A 5 35.15 -39.19 -44.94
N ARG A 6 34.58 -39.11 -46.16
CA ARG A 6 33.80 -37.93 -46.58
C ARG A 6 32.48 -37.81 -45.81
N ALA A 7 31.81 -38.92 -45.52
CA ALA A 7 30.58 -38.94 -44.71
C ALA A 7 30.83 -38.52 -43.27
N ILE A 8 31.94 -38.98 -42.64
CA ILE A 8 32.33 -38.55 -41.29
C ILE A 8 32.70 -37.06 -41.24
N ALA A 9 33.40 -36.57 -42.27
CA ALA A 9 33.77 -35.13 -42.35
C ALA A 9 32.54 -34.20 -42.49
N ILE A 10 31.50 -34.63 -43.23
CA ILE A 10 30.26 -33.89 -43.36
C ILE A 10 29.47 -33.92 -42.04
N LEU A 11 29.45 -35.06 -41.34
CA LEU A 11 28.78 -35.17 -40.06
C LEU A 11 29.44 -34.31 -38.95
N CYS A 12 30.78 -34.27 -38.96
CA CYS A 12 31.51 -33.36 -38.02
C CYS A 12 31.33 -31.87 -38.40
N LEU A 13 31.16 -31.52 -39.68
CA LEU A 13 30.92 -30.15 -40.08
C LEU A 13 29.51 -29.68 -39.69
N LEU A 14 28.54 -30.59 -39.71
CA LEU A 14 27.18 -30.29 -39.23
C LEU A 14 27.10 -30.14 -37.71
N ALA A 15 27.96 -30.87 -36.97
CA ALA A 15 28.07 -30.74 -35.52
C ALA A 15 28.75 -29.45 -35.04
N LEU A 16 29.44 -28.73 -35.96
CA LEU A 16 30.10 -27.44 -35.68
C LEU A 16 29.24 -26.21 -36.05
N LEU A 17 28.04 -26.41 -36.57
CA LEU A 17 27.11 -25.32 -36.69
C LEU A 17 26.80 -24.78 -35.28
N PRO A 18 27.07 -23.50 -35.00
CA PRO A 18 26.63 -22.95 -33.73
C PRO A 18 25.11 -23.13 -33.69
N VAL A 19 24.62 -23.92 -32.76
CA VAL A 19 23.23 -23.82 -32.34
C VAL A 19 23.11 -22.42 -31.77
N THR A 20 22.71 -21.48 -32.63
CA THR A 20 22.23 -20.20 -32.16
C THR A 20 20.97 -20.55 -31.37
N VAL A 21 21.12 -20.71 -30.09
CA VAL A 21 20.01 -20.59 -29.16
C VAL A 21 19.56 -19.17 -29.37
N PHE A 22 18.53 -18.98 -30.16
CA PHE A 22 17.77 -17.76 -30.13
C PHE A 22 17.18 -17.75 -28.72
N ALA A 23 17.85 -17.07 -27.80
CA ALA A 23 17.18 -16.59 -26.63
C ALA A 23 16.04 -15.75 -27.19
N ASP A 24 14.85 -16.24 -27.07
CA ASP A 24 13.67 -15.53 -27.50
C ASP A 24 13.53 -14.32 -26.57
N ASP A 25 14.07 -13.18 -27.01
CA ASP A 25 13.93 -11.88 -26.34
C ASP A 25 12.47 -11.38 -26.37
N SER A 26 11.52 -12.22 -26.82
CA SER A 26 10.12 -11.85 -27.00
C SER A 26 9.41 -11.52 -25.66
N TYR A 27 10.05 -11.75 -24.53
CA TYR A 27 9.45 -11.50 -23.22
C TYR A 27 9.81 -10.15 -22.60
N SER A 28 10.73 -9.37 -23.17
CA SER A 28 10.91 -8.02 -22.74
C SER A 28 9.95 -7.11 -23.47
N MET A 29 8.74 -6.94 -22.95
CA MET A 29 7.88 -5.85 -23.42
C MET A 29 8.50 -4.52 -23.02
N LYS A 30 9.32 -3.99 -23.90
CA LYS A 30 9.66 -2.57 -23.92
C LYS A 30 8.43 -1.83 -24.44
N GLN A 31 7.54 -1.47 -23.55
CA GLN A 31 6.51 -0.52 -23.85
C GLN A 31 6.89 0.73 -23.06
N ASP A 32 7.15 1.83 -23.78
CA ASP A 32 7.40 3.17 -23.25
C ASP A 32 8.60 3.32 -22.29
N GLY A 33 9.67 2.56 -22.51
CA GLY A 33 10.89 2.66 -21.72
C GLY A 33 10.86 1.95 -20.36
N PHE A 34 9.77 1.28 -20.01
CA PHE A 34 9.66 0.46 -18.81
C PHE A 34 9.91 -1.01 -19.14
N SER A 35 10.91 -1.64 -18.51
CA SER A 35 11.06 -3.08 -18.54
C SER A 35 10.16 -3.70 -17.48
N THR A 36 9.22 -4.54 -17.89
CA THR A 36 8.45 -5.35 -16.96
C THR A 36 9.28 -6.58 -16.59
N SER A 37 9.48 -6.81 -15.29
CA SER A 37 10.07 -8.05 -14.81
C SER A 37 9.08 -9.20 -15.01
N TYR A 38 9.61 -10.40 -15.32
CA TYR A 38 8.79 -11.62 -15.37
C TYR A 38 8.14 -11.89 -14.04
N SER A 39 6.88 -12.33 -14.06
CA SER A 39 6.31 -13.06 -12.96
C SER A 39 6.54 -14.56 -13.17
N TYR A 40 6.85 -15.27 -12.12
CA TYR A 40 7.03 -16.71 -12.12
C TYR A 40 6.38 -17.33 -10.88
N ILE A 41 6.03 -18.58 -11.00
CA ILE A 41 5.57 -19.42 -9.90
C ILE A 41 6.47 -20.64 -9.82
N TYR A 42 6.50 -21.29 -8.66
CA TYR A 42 7.13 -22.59 -8.52
C TYR A 42 6.07 -23.68 -8.67
N ASP A 43 6.39 -24.72 -9.42
CA ASP A 43 5.55 -25.90 -9.46
C ASP A 43 5.74 -26.78 -8.19
N TYR A 44 5.03 -27.94 -8.17
CA TYR A 44 5.11 -28.85 -7.04
C TYR A 44 6.54 -29.37 -6.77
N TRP A 45 7.39 -29.43 -7.79
CA TRP A 45 8.75 -29.93 -7.71
C TRP A 45 9.77 -28.84 -7.37
N GLY A 46 9.34 -27.61 -7.29
CA GLY A 46 10.19 -26.44 -7.03
C GLY A 46 10.84 -25.86 -8.29
N ASP A 47 10.42 -26.31 -9.47
CA ASP A 47 10.90 -25.76 -10.74
C ASP A 47 10.17 -24.46 -11.07
N VAL A 48 10.90 -23.50 -11.65
CA VAL A 48 10.38 -22.20 -12.05
C VAL A 48 9.49 -22.37 -13.28
N GLN A 49 8.23 -21.95 -13.14
CA GLN A 49 7.25 -21.89 -14.22
C GLN A 49 6.92 -20.45 -14.54
N GLU A 50 6.83 -20.11 -15.81
CA GLU A 50 6.39 -18.80 -16.24
C GLU A 50 4.91 -18.58 -15.87
N ALA A 51 4.62 -17.42 -15.29
CA ALA A 51 3.25 -17.00 -15.04
C ALA A 51 2.97 -15.71 -15.79
N PRO A 52 1.74 -15.52 -16.34
CA PRO A 52 1.36 -14.25 -16.93
C PRO A 52 1.57 -13.13 -15.93
N ASN A 53 2.17 -12.01 -16.36
CA ASN A 53 2.29 -10.83 -15.51
C ASN A 53 0.88 -10.33 -15.14
N PRO A 54 0.47 -10.37 -13.87
CA PRO A 54 -0.88 -9.97 -13.48
C PRO A 54 -1.11 -8.48 -13.69
N TYR A 55 -0.05 -7.69 -13.65
CA TYR A 55 -0.09 -6.24 -13.80
C TYR A 55 1.01 -5.77 -14.74
N ARG A 56 0.70 -4.75 -15.51
CA ARG A 56 1.68 -3.99 -16.28
C ARG A 56 1.53 -2.51 -15.99
N VAL A 57 2.62 -1.76 -16.07
CA VAL A 57 2.56 -0.31 -15.94
C VAL A 57 1.77 0.24 -17.14
N SER A 58 0.66 0.89 -16.85
CA SER A 58 -0.18 1.54 -17.85
C SER A 58 0.25 2.98 -18.05
N THR A 59 0.44 3.70 -16.96
CA THR A 59 0.86 5.10 -16.97
C THR A 59 1.59 5.46 -15.68
N VAL A 60 2.35 6.54 -15.73
CA VAL A 60 2.97 7.16 -14.55
C VAL A 60 2.39 8.56 -14.40
N ILE A 61 1.85 8.82 -13.22
CA ILE A 61 1.30 10.12 -12.87
C ILE A 61 2.36 10.86 -12.06
N ASP A 62 2.87 11.94 -12.59
CA ASP A 62 3.76 12.85 -11.88
C ASP A 62 3.18 14.27 -11.84
N SER A 63 3.86 15.16 -11.12
CA SER A 63 3.38 16.53 -10.93
C SER A 63 3.29 17.34 -12.20
N MET A 64 4.08 16.97 -13.22
CA MET A 64 4.10 17.67 -14.52
C MET A 64 2.97 17.19 -15.40
N THR A 65 2.71 15.87 -15.43
CA THR A 65 1.65 15.27 -16.27
C THR A 65 0.27 15.77 -15.88
N ILE A 66 0.02 16.03 -14.60
CA ILE A 66 -1.26 16.57 -14.09
C ILE A 66 -1.25 18.10 -13.97
N GLY A 67 -0.20 18.79 -14.38
CA GLY A 67 -0.13 20.25 -14.36
C GLY A 67 -0.03 20.88 -12.96
N LEU A 68 0.31 20.10 -11.95
CA LEU A 68 0.37 20.55 -10.56
C LEU A 68 1.48 21.58 -10.31
N ASP A 69 2.60 21.46 -11.06
CA ASP A 69 3.72 22.39 -11.01
C ASP A 69 3.36 23.81 -11.46
N LYS A 70 2.32 23.94 -12.30
CA LYS A 70 1.81 25.24 -12.77
C LYS A 70 0.81 25.88 -11.81
N LEU A 71 0.19 25.08 -10.93
CA LEU A 71 -0.86 25.55 -10.03
C LEU A 71 -0.28 26.31 -8.82
N ASP A 72 0.68 25.70 -8.12
CA ASP A 72 1.27 26.27 -6.89
C ASP A 72 2.79 26.11 -6.82
N GLY A 73 3.42 25.61 -7.89
CA GLY A 73 4.84 25.36 -7.96
C GLY A 73 5.34 24.19 -7.10
N LYS A 74 4.43 23.48 -6.42
CA LYS A 74 4.79 22.37 -5.53
C LYS A 74 4.58 21.03 -6.22
N ARG A 75 5.64 20.28 -6.32
CA ARG A 75 5.57 18.87 -6.75
C ARG A 75 4.98 18.02 -5.64
N MET A 76 4.44 16.84 -6.00
CA MET A 76 4.05 15.83 -4.99
C MET A 76 5.24 15.48 -4.10
N SER A 77 4.97 15.37 -2.79
CA SER A 77 5.99 15.08 -1.79
C SER A 77 5.55 13.95 -0.87
N ARG A 78 6.18 12.80 -1.04
CA ARG A 78 5.93 11.57 -0.27
C ARG A 78 4.43 11.22 -0.16
N PRO A 79 3.75 10.95 -1.28
CA PRO A 79 2.38 10.46 -1.22
C PRO A 79 2.34 9.14 -0.46
N GLN A 80 1.42 9.00 0.51
CA GLN A 80 1.32 7.84 1.39
C GLN A 80 0.15 6.93 1.04
N SER A 81 -0.85 7.43 0.32
CA SER A 81 -2.02 6.65 -0.01
C SER A 81 -2.67 7.08 -1.31
N LEU A 82 -3.36 6.12 -1.89
CA LEU A 82 -4.22 6.26 -3.07
C LEU A 82 -5.58 5.64 -2.73
N PHE A 83 -6.66 6.28 -3.17
CA PHE A 83 -8.00 5.75 -3.08
C PHE A 83 -8.74 5.99 -4.39
N VAL A 84 -9.38 4.94 -4.92
CA VAL A 84 -10.16 5.02 -6.15
C VAL A 84 -11.65 5.00 -5.79
N HIS A 85 -12.38 6.00 -6.23
CA HIS A 85 -13.84 6.04 -6.15
C HIS A 85 -14.38 6.33 -7.54
N GLU A 86 -15.07 5.35 -8.14
CA GLU A 86 -15.55 5.38 -9.52
C GLU A 86 -14.45 5.72 -10.54
N LYS A 87 -14.45 6.93 -11.09
CA LYS A 87 -13.43 7.44 -12.03
C LYS A 87 -12.43 8.37 -11.39
N ASP A 88 -12.62 8.69 -10.12
CA ASP A 88 -11.77 9.62 -9.40
C ASP A 88 -10.70 8.85 -8.60
N LEU A 89 -9.48 9.36 -8.68
CA LEU A 89 -8.32 8.90 -7.90
C LEU A 89 -7.97 10.00 -6.91
N TYR A 90 -8.01 9.67 -5.64
CA TYR A 90 -7.58 10.53 -4.56
C TYR A 90 -6.16 10.16 -4.15
N VAL A 91 -5.28 11.14 -3.98
CA VAL A 91 -3.87 10.96 -3.61
C VAL A 91 -3.59 11.76 -2.34
N ALA A 92 -3.15 11.11 -1.28
CA ALA A 92 -2.65 11.79 -0.09
C ALA A 92 -1.23 12.32 -0.35
N ASP A 93 -1.09 13.58 -0.70
CA ASP A 93 0.18 14.28 -0.86
C ASP A 93 0.67 14.79 0.48
N THR A 94 1.06 13.83 1.32
CA THR A 94 1.20 13.92 2.78
C THR A 94 2.09 15.07 3.23
N PHE A 95 3.31 15.19 2.66
CA PHE A 95 4.26 16.23 3.10
C PHE A 95 3.92 17.63 2.58
N ASN A 96 2.96 17.74 1.67
CA ASN A 96 2.38 19.02 1.25
C ASN A 96 1.08 19.35 1.97
N ASN A 97 0.65 18.51 2.94
CA ASN A 97 -0.57 18.69 3.73
C ASN A 97 -1.83 18.87 2.88
N ARG A 98 -1.96 18.04 1.83
CA ARG A 98 -3.08 18.13 0.89
C ARG A 98 -3.49 16.79 0.31
N ILE A 99 -4.69 16.74 -0.22
CA ILE A 99 -5.23 15.66 -1.02
C ILE A 99 -5.39 16.17 -2.45
N LEU A 100 -4.98 15.36 -3.43
CA LEU A 100 -5.22 15.62 -4.85
C LEU A 100 -6.37 14.75 -5.29
N GLN A 101 -7.37 15.32 -5.95
CA GLN A 101 -8.42 14.58 -6.64
C GLN A 101 -8.17 14.66 -8.14
N LEU A 102 -7.95 13.51 -8.75
CA LEU A 102 -7.70 13.34 -10.17
C LEU A 102 -8.87 12.59 -10.77
N ARG A 103 -9.19 12.85 -12.02
CA ARG A 103 -10.20 12.11 -12.78
C ARG A 103 -9.57 11.42 -13.98
N TYR A 104 -9.91 10.15 -14.17
CA TYR A 104 -9.50 9.40 -15.34
C TYR A 104 -10.53 9.56 -16.45
N ASP A 105 -10.13 10.10 -17.60
CA ASP A 105 -11.00 10.32 -18.75
C ASP A 105 -11.07 9.09 -19.69
N GLY A 106 -10.27 8.05 -19.42
CA GLY A 106 -10.13 6.86 -20.25
C GLY A 106 -8.76 6.79 -20.95
N VAL A 107 -8.00 7.85 -20.95
CA VAL A 107 -6.66 7.98 -21.57
C VAL A 107 -5.64 8.46 -20.54
N GLU A 108 -5.93 9.57 -19.88
CA GLU A 108 -5.03 10.21 -18.92
C GLU A 108 -5.76 10.70 -17.67
N PHE A 109 -5.00 11.13 -16.67
CA PHE A 109 -5.53 11.69 -15.43
C PHE A 109 -5.47 13.20 -15.46
N GLU A 110 -6.60 13.85 -15.18
CA GLU A 110 -6.74 15.28 -15.05
C GLU A 110 -6.86 15.68 -13.57
N LEU A 111 -6.15 16.72 -13.15
CA LEU A 111 -6.30 17.29 -11.81
C LEU A 111 -7.62 18.06 -11.71
N ILE A 112 -8.56 17.55 -10.90
CA ILE A 112 -9.86 18.19 -10.68
C ILE A 112 -9.74 19.27 -9.62
N ARG A 113 -9.14 18.95 -8.47
CA ARG A 113 -8.94 19.92 -7.38
C ARG A 113 -7.83 19.49 -6.42
N VAL A 114 -7.33 20.47 -5.69
CA VAL A 114 -6.44 20.31 -4.55
C VAL A 114 -7.23 20.61 -3.28
N ILE A 115 -7.28 19.68 -2.35
CA ILE A 115 -7.98 19.80 -1.07
C ILE A 115 -6.93 19.96 0.02
N SER A 116 -6.83 21.11 0.63
CA SER A 116 -5.87 21.43 1.70
C SER A 116 -6.55 21.78 3.02
N GLU A 117 -7.85 21.97 3.01
CA GLU A 117 -8.63 22.39 4.17
C GLU A 117 -10.05 21.80 4.14
N VAL A 118 -10.67 21.76 5.33
CA VAL A 118 -12.05 21.34 5.55
C VAL A 118 -12.82 22.54 6.10
N LYS A 119 -13.84 22.98 5.39
CA LYS A 119 -14.64 24.16 5.78
C LYS A 119 -15.41 23.88 7.05
N GLY A 120 -15.21 24.69 8.07
CA GLY A 120 -15.90 24.58 9.35
C GLY A 120 -15.28 23.59 10.34
N ALA A 121 -14.15 22.95 9.99
CA ALA A 121 -13.37 22.16 10.94
C ALA A 121 -12.39 23.04 11.74
N GLU A 122 -11.98 22.55 12.91
CA GLU A 122 -10.94 23.18 13.75
C GLU A 122 -9.92 22.14 14.18
N PRO A 123 -8.67 22.15 13.71
CA PRO A 123 -8.12 23.07 12.68
C PRO A 123 -8.71 22.79 11.30
N ALA A 124 -8.82 23.81 10.46
CA ALA A 124 -9.35 23.66 9.11
C ALA A 124 -8.37 22.92 8.17
N THR A 125 -7.07 23.15 8.33
CA THR A 125 -6.02 22.59 7.47
C THR A 125 -5.59 21.21 7.93
N PHE A 126 -5.17 20.37 6.98
CA PHE A 126 -4.55 19.08 7.27
C PHE A 126 -3.13 19.23 7.82
N ASN A 127 -2.71 18.24 8.59
CA ASN A 127 -1.34 18.11 9.07
C ASN A 127 -0.86 16.67 8.84
N ASN A 128 -0.12 16.45 7.76
CA ASN A 128 0.30 15.14 7.28
C ASN A 128 -0.88 14.16 7.08
N PRO A 129 -1.78 14.38 6.12
CA PRO A 129 -2.83 13.42 5.78
C PRO A 129 -2.19 12.14 5.23
N TYR A 130 -2.44 11.01 5.90
CA TYR A 130 -1.81 9.73 5.57
C TYR A 130 -2.67 8.85 4.68
N ASP A 131 -3.99 8.93 4.83
CA ASP A 131 -4.90 8.05 4.10
C ASP A 131 -6.23 8.73 3.81
N ILE A 132 -6.95 8.19 2.82
CA ILE A 132 -8.24 8.71 2.36
C ILE A 132 -9.16 7.52 2.13
N ALA A 133 -10.44 7.71 2.43
CA ALA A 133 -11.53 6.86 1.96
C ALA A 133 -12.69 7.73 1.51
N VAL A 134 -13.49 7.24 0.58
CA VAL A 134 -14.71 7.89 0.11
C VAL A 134 -15.83 6.86 0.19
N ASP A 135 -16.97 7.24 0.77
CA ASP A 135 -18.14 6.37 0.87
C ASP A 135 -19.06 6.51 -0.36
N ALA A 136 -20.16 5.75 -0.36
CA ALA A 136 -21.11 5.73 -1.46
C ALA A 136 -21.91 7.04 -1.60
N ASP A 137 -21.96 7.85 -0.55
CA ASP A 137 -22.62 9.16 -0.53
C ASP A 137 -21.66 10.32 -0.90
N GLU A 138 -20.44 9.97 -1.41
CA GLU A 138 -19.38 10.90 -1.78
C GLU A 138 -18.78 11.67 -0.58
N ASN A 139 -18.99 11.20 0.66
CA ASN A 139 -18.31 11.78 1.81
C ASN A 139 -16.86 11.32 1.84
N ILE A 140 -15.97 12.25 2.12
CA ILE A 140 -14.52 12.05 2.13
C ILE A 140 -14.04 11.95 3.57
N TYR A 141 -13.31 10.88 3.86
CA TYR A 141 -12.68 10.62 5.14
C TYR A 141 -11.16 10.76 4.98
N VAL A 142 -10.51 11.50 5.86
CA VAL A 142 -9.06 11.72 5.82
C VAL A 142 -8.44 11.39 7.16
N ALA A 143 -7.42 10.51 7.14
CA ALA A 143 -6.57 10.25 8.29
C ALA A 143 -5.58 11.41 8.46
N ASP A 144 -5.95 12.39 9.27
CA ASP A 144 -5.23 13.63 9.51
C ASP A 144 -4.25 13.45 10.69
N TYR A 145 -3.10 12.86 10.37
CA TYR A 145 -2.19 12.17 11.27
C TYR A 145 -1.73 13.02 12.45
N PHE A 146 -1.16 14.19 12.22
CA PHE A 146 -0.66 15.07 13.27
C PHE A 146 -1.72 16.06 13.82
N ASN A 147 -2.93 16.03 13.28
CA ASN A 147 -4.09 16.63 13.93
C ASN A 147 -4.84 15.62 14.81
N TYR A 148 -4.31 14.38 14.94
CA TYR A 148 -4.81 13.35 15.83
C TYR A 148 -6.27 12.98 15.60
N ARG A 149 -6.72 12.95 14.34
CA ARG A 149 -8.12 12.69 14.00
C ARG A 149 -8.28 11.99 12.65
N VAL A 150 -9.43 11.35 12.46
CA VAL A 150 -9.99 11.10 11.15
C VAL A 150 -11.11 12.11 10.95
N VAL A 151 -11.00 12.98 9.96
CA VAL A 151 -12.02 13.99 9.65
C VAL A 151 -12.89 13.52 8.49
N MET A 152 -14.21 13.71 8.62
CA MET A 152 -15.21 13.44 7.60
C MET A 152 -15.78 14.76 7.08
N MET A 153 -15.83 14.89 5.76
CA MET A 153 -16.40 16.05 5.06
C MET A 153 -17.28 15.59 3.91
N ASP A 154 -18.20 16.44 3.50
CA ASP A 154 -19.01 16.20 2.30
C ASP A 154 -18.21 16.50 1.01
N LYS A 155 -18.82 16.22 -0.14
CA LYS A 155 -18.21 16.49 -1.45
C LYS A 155 -17.86 17.97 -1.70
N ASP A 156 -18.50 18.90 -0.99
CA ASP A 156 -18.27 20.35 -1.05
C ASP A 156 -17.24 20.81 -0.03
N LEU A 157 -16.60 19.85 0.67
CA LEU A 157 -15.57 20.01 1.69
C LEU A 157 -16.09 20.66 2.99
N ASN A 158 -17.38 20.61 3.26
CA ASN A 158 -17.91 21.06 4.54
C ASN A 158 -17.71 19.97 5.60
N PHE A 159 -17.30 20.37 6.79
CA PHE A 159 -17.13 19.48 7.92
C PHE A 159 -18.45 18.79 8.30
N ILE A 160 -18.38 17.47 8.51
CA ILE A 160 -19.52 16.70 9.01
C ILE A 160 -19.23 16.27 10.44
N LYS A 161 -18.14 15.58 10.69
CA LYS A 161 -17.73 15.08 12.01
C LYS A 161 -16.26 14.64 12.01
N GLU A 162 -15.76 14.30 13.17
CA GLU A 162 -14.42 13.73 13.31
C GLU A 162 -14.42 12.54 14.29
N PHE A 163 -13.45 11.66 14.10
CA PHE A 163 -13.16 10.53 14.97
C PHE A 163 -11.82 10.80 15.63
N THR A 164 -11.82 10.84 16.93
CA THR A 164 -10.67 11.21 17.74
C THR A 164 -10.27 10.12 18.70
N LYS A 165 -9.28 10.36 19.53
CA LYS A 165 -8.80 9.44 20.55
C LYS A 165 -9.97 8.92 21.43
N PRO A 166 -10.16 7.58 21.50
CA PRO A 166 -11.16 7.02 22.40
C PRO A 166 -10.89 7.37 23.86
N THR A 167 -11.93 7.72 24.60
CA THR A 167 -11.84 7.94 26.05
C THR A 167 -12.05 6.67 26.86
N ASP A 168 -12.38 5.55 26.21
CA ASP A 168 -12.61 4.26 26.83
C ASP A 168 -11.34 3.70 27.49
N SER A 169 -11.51 2.99 28.60
CA SER A 169 -10.40 2.42 29.38
C SER A 169 -9.66 1.29 28.66
N THR A 170 -10.24 0.70 27.63
CA THR A 170 -9.57 -0.33 26.80
C THR A 170 -8.55 0.28 25.84
N TYR A 171 -8.68 1.58 25.53
CA TYR A 171 -7.67 2.34 24.82
C TYR A 171 -6.57 2.78 25.79
N ASP A 172 -5.31 2.60 25.39
CA ASP A 172 -4.19 3.06 26.21
C ASP A 172 -4.11 4.60 26.15
N GLN A 173 -4.51 5.24 27.25
CA GLN A 173 -4.56 6.69 27.34
C GLN A 173 -3.18 7.37 27.27
N GLY A 174 -2.09 6.62 27.44
CA GLY A 174 -0.73 7.08 27.25
C GLY A 174 -0.31 7.20 25.78
N LEU A 175 -1.07 6.61 24.83
CA LEU A 175 -0.77 6.67 23.40
C LEU A 175 -1.54 7.80 22.72
N ASP A 176 -0.86 8.47 21.78
CA ASP A 176 -1.51 9.42 20.90
C ASP A 176 -2.33 8.69 19.82
N PHE A 177 -3.41 9.31 19.38
CA PHE A 177 -4.22 8.82 18.27
C PHE A 177 -3.61 9.29 16.96
N LEU A 178 -2.82 8.44 16.33
CA LEU A 178 -2.08 8.71 15.09
C LEU A 178 -2.63 7.84 13.95
N PRO A 179 -3.69 8.24 13.26
CA PRO A 179 -4.33 7.44 12.23
C PRO A 179 -3.45 7.32 10.98
N LYS A 180 -3.09 6.09 10.60
CA LYS A 180 -2.26 5.80 9.40
C LYS A 180 -3.08 5.28 8.23
N LYS A 181 -4.04 4.39 8.49
CA LYS A 181 -4.89 3.81 7.48
C LYS A 181 -6.34 3.79 7.97
N ILE A 182 -7.25 4.00 7.04
CA ILE A 182 -8.67 4.02 7.30
C ILE A 182 -9.43 3.17 6.28
N ALA A 183 -10.50 2.58 6.75
CA ALA A 183 -11.49 1.95 5.89
C ALA A 183 -12.89 2.30 6.41
N VAL A 184 -13.83 2.46 5.49
CA VAL A 184 -15.22 2.77 5.81
C VAL A 184 -16.09 1.69 5.18
N ASP A 185 -17.03 1.16 5.94
CA ASP A 185 -17.99 0.19 5.41
C ASP A 185 -19.31 0.84 4.98
N VAL A 186 -20.16 0.04 4.36
CA VAL A 186 -21.48 0.48 3.85
C VAL A 186 -22.44 0.97 4.95
N ALA A 187 -22.15 0.68 6.22
CA ALA A 187 -22.91 1.17 7.36
C ALA A 187 -22.32 2.47 7.95
N GLY A 188 -21.30 3.05 7.32
CA GLY A 188 -20.61 4.25 7.79
C GLY A 188 -19.71 4.04 9.01
N ARG A 189 -19.39 2.77 9.35
CA ARG A 189 -18.45 2.46 10.42
C ARG A 189 -17.04 2.68 9.93
N VAL A 190 -16.21 3.25 10.79
CA VAL A 190 -14.83 3.61 10.47
C VAL A 190 -13.86 2.70 11.21
N TYR A 191 -12.94 2.12 10.46
CA TYR A 191 -11.87 1.27 10.96
C TYR A 191 -10.55 2.00 10.78
N VAL A 192 -9.81 2.18 11.87
CA VAL A 192 -8.57 2.97 11.86
C VAL A 192 -7.40 2.12 12.30
N LEU A 193 -6.37 2.05 11.47
CA LEU A 193 -5.06 1.56 11.89
C LEU A 193 -4.25 2.74 12.43
N GLY A 194 -4.02 2.73 13.73
CA GLY A 194 -3.20 3.75 14.40
C GLY A 194 -1.73 3.35 14.47
N ALA A 195 -0.83 4.33 14.44
CA ALA A 195 0.56 4.09 14.78
C ALA A 195 0.68 3.67 16.25
N ASN A 196 1.60 2.74 16.53
CA ASN A 196 1.89 2.24 17.87
C ASN A 196 0.73 1.52 18.58
N ILE A 197 -0.31 1.10 17.84
CA ILE A 197 -1.46 0.38 18.38
C ILE A 197 -1.38 -1.08 17.92
N ASN A 198 -1.00 -1.98 18.85
CA ASN A 198 -0.81 -3.40 18.58
C ASN A 198 -2.09 -4.24 18.81
N LYS A 199 -3.23 -3.59 19.03
CA LYS A 199 -4.52 -4.24 19.32
C LYS A 199 -5.39 -4.48 18.07
N GLY A 200 -4.84 -4.28 16.87
CA GLY A 200 -5.59 -4.34 15.62
C GLY A 200 -6.19 -2.98 15.20
N PHE A 201 -7.27 -3.04 14.43
CA PHE A 201 -7.95 -1.83 13.97
C PHE A 201 -8.89 -1.29 15.06
N ILE A 202 -8.83 0.02 15.29
CA ILE A 202 -9.78 0.74 16.14
C ILE A 202 -11.09 0.84 15.35
N LYS A 203 -12.20 0.42 15.94
CA LYS A 203 -13.51 0.48 15.32
C LYS A 203 -14.38 1.57 15.96
N TYR A 204 -14.95 2.39 15.09
CA TYR A 204 -15.96 3.38 15.44
C TYR A 204 -17.27 3.08 14.70
N GLU A 205 -18.38 3.30 15.39
CA GLU A 205 -19.69 3.34 14.73
C GLU A 205 -19.87 4.66 13.96
N ALA A 206 -20.89 4.71 13.11
CA ALA A 206 -21.17 5.89 12.30
C ALA A 206 -21.42 7.18 13.10
N ASP A 207 -21.82 7.08 14.35
CA ASP A 207 -22.03 8.19 15.30
C ASP A 207 -20.75 8.62 16.06
N THR A 208 -19.58 8.13 15.64
CA THR A 208 -18.27 8.32 16.26
C THR A 208 -18.02 7.55 17.57
N THR A 209 -18.97 6.70 18.00
CA THR A 209 -18.80 5.88 19.19
C THR A 209 -17.72 4.81 18.97
N PHE A 210 -16.72 4.79 19.84
CA PHE A 210 -15.73 3.72 19.86
C PHE A 210 -16.34 2.41 20.38
N THR A 211 -16.18 1.30 19.65
CA THR A 211 -16.75 0.00 20.00
C THR A 211 -15.70 -1.10 20.24
N GLY A 212 -14.41 -0.76 20.19
CA GLY A 212 -13.34 -1.70 20.48
C GLY A 212 -12.35 -1.89 19.33
N TYR A 213 -11.70 -3.05 19.35
CA TYR A 213 -10.68 -3.40 18.36
C TYR A 213 -11.10 -4.62 17.55
N ILE A 214 -10.69 -4.66 16.28
CA ILE A 214 -10.91 -5.80 15.38
C ILE A 214 -9.56 -6.27 14.85
N GLY A 215 -9.42 -7.60 14.68
CA GLY A 215 -8.21 -8.19 14.11
C GLY A 215 -7.02 -8.23 15.07
N ALA A 216 -7.26 -8.05 16.38
CA ALA A 216 -6.22 -8.21 17.38
C ALA A 216 -5.70 -9.66 17.33
N ASN A 217 -4.42 -9.83 17.05
CA ASN A 217 -3.77 -11.11 17.24
C ASN A 217 -3.76 -11.46 18.72
N GLN A 218 -4.55 -12.43 19.11
CA GLN A 218 -4.43 -13.01 20.45
C GLN A 218 -3.11 -13.78 20.50
N VAL A 219 -2.07 -13.14 21.01
CA VAL A 219 -0.84 -13.83 21.35
C VAL A 219 -1.14 -14.69 22.56
N SER A 220 -1.49 -15.97 22.34
CA SER A 220 -1.56 -16.94 23.41
C SER A 220 -0.14 -17.19 23.92
N VAL A 221 0.18 -16.66 25.09
CA VAL A 221 1.46 -16.94 25.73
C VAL A 221 1.42 -18.39 26.19
N ASN A 222 2.14 -19.26 25.49
CA ASN A 222 2.36 -20.61 25.99
C ASN A 222 3.24 -20.52 27.24
N MET A 223 2.61 -20.62 28.41
CA MET A 223 3.29 -20.51 29.72
C MET A 223 4.45 -21.51 29.86
N ALA A 224 4.35 -22.69 29.26
CA ALA A 224 5.43 -23.67 29.26
C ALA A 224 6.63 -23.16 28.46
N GLN A 225 6.42 -22.57 27.27
CA GLN A 225 7.47 -21.94 26.49
C GLN A 225 8.07 -20.72 27.19
N TYR A 226 7.25 -19.91 27.86
CA TYR A 226 7.73 -18.77 28.64
C TYR A 226 8.65 -19.19 29.78
N ILE A 227 8.24 -20.19 30.58
CA ILE A 227 9.03 -20.76 31.69
C ILE A 227 10.33 -21.36 31.12
N TRP A 228 10.23 -22.15 30.03
CA TRP A 228 11.41 -22.74 29.39
C TRP A 228 12.41 -21.69 28.92
N LYS A 229 11.94 -20.64 28.21
CA LYS A 229 12.79 -19.52 27.75
C LYS A 229 13.43 -18.78 28.94
N ARG A 230 12.70 -18.58 30.03
CA ARG A 230 13.18 -17.79 31.16
C ARG A 230 14.20 -18.50 32.03
N TYR A 231 14.01 -19.80 32.26
CA TYR A 231 14.81 -20.54 33.24
C TYR A 231 15.79 -21.55 32.64
N PHE A 232 15.57 -22.03 31.44
CA PHE A 232 16.35 -23.12 30.83
C PHE A 232 17.14 -22.72 29.58
N GLN A 233 16.93 -21.55 28.99
CA GLN A 233 17.70 -21.08 27.85
C GLN A 233 18.83 -20.15 28.26
N THR A 234 20.01 -20.28 27.57
CA THR A 234 21.12 -19.34 27.70
C THR A 234 20.77 -18.00 27.06
N LYS A 235 21.60 -16.96 27.33
CA LYS A 235 21.42 -15.63 26.74
C LYS A 235 21.50 -15.68 25.20
N GLU A 236 22.42 -16.50 24.66
CA GLU A 236 22.61 -16.68 23.22
C GLU A 236 21.43 -17.39 22.57
N GLN A 237 20.91 -18.44 23.22
CA GLN A 237 19.70 -19.15 22.76
C GLN A 237 18.47 -18.25 22.80
N ARG A 238 18.34 -17.38 23.80
CA ARG A 238 17.25 -16.39 23.87
C ARG A 238 17.33 -15.36 22.75
N ALA A 239 18.52 -14.85 22.45
CA ALA A 239 18.74 -13.92 21.37
C ALA A 239 18.41 -14.55 20.00
N ALA A 240 18.82 -15.80 19.78
CA ALA A 240 18.52 -16.56 18.55
C ALA A 240 17.02 -16.94 18.41
N SER A 241 16.31 -17.03 19.55
CA SER A 241 14.87 -17.38 19.58
C SER A 241 13.96 -16.17 19.74
N GLN A 242 14.46 -14.94 19.65
CA GLN A 242 13.61 -13.77 19.50
C GLN A 242 12.88 -13.93 18.16
N SER A 243 11.64 -14.41 18.27
CA SER A 243 10.72 -14.29 17.15
C SER A 243 10.65 -12.82 16.80
N PHE A 244 10.81 -12.51 15.53
CA PHE A 244 10.68 -11.18 15.00
C PHE A 244 9.42 -10.55 15.59
N ALA A 245 9.56 -9.38 16.22
CA ALA A 245 8.40 -8.55 16.47
C ALA A 245 7.65 -8.44 15.14
N PRO A 246 6.32 -8.54 15.13
CA PRO A 246 5.59 -8.31 13.90
C PRO A 246 6.07 -6.98 13.35
N THR A 247 6.68 -7.03 12.17
CA THR A 247 7.03 -5.80 11.45
C THR A 247 5.73 -5.05 11.24
N GLU A 248 5.69 -3.82 11.67
CA GLU A 248 4.60 -2.92 11.35
C GLU A 248 4.45 -2.87 9.82
N TYR A 249 3.30 -3.25 9.32
CA TYR A 249 2.94 -3.11 7.92
C TYR A 249 2.43 -1.71 7.65
#